data_182a21b2677ed4edcb0aaaa41277711a
#
_entry.id   182a21b2677ed4edcb0aaaa41277711a
#
_cell.length_a   1.000
_cell.length_b   1.000
_cell.length_c   1.000
_cell.angle_alpha   90.00
_cell.angle_beta   90.00
_cell.angle_gamma   90.00
#
_symmetry.space_group_name_H-M   'P 1'
#
loop_
_entity.id
_entity.type
_entity.pdbx_description
1 polymer ?
#
loop_
_entity_poly.entity_id
_entity_poly.type
_entity_poly.pdbx_seq_one_letter_code
_entity_poly.pdbx_strand_id
1 'polypeptide(L)'
;MGILTDDMKRVVRQQRMGFIATVSPDGFPNLSPKGTTSVWDDDNLVFADLGSPTTISNLLINPYFELNVLDGFIRKGYRFKGKASLVTSGKLFEDIKIAYTSGSRGIRQSLLPTSRYVLLQIQEAVPFISHAYTPEITEANMREQWVPYWEQIQTENS
;
A
#
# COMPACT_ATOMS: atom_id res chain seq x y z
N MET A 1 -2.29 20.26 -7.94
CA MET A 1 -1.57 19.61 -6.81
C MET A 1 -2.38 18.37 -6.47
N GLY A 2 -1.77 17.21 -6.56
CA GLY A 2 -2.49 15.95 -6.29
C GLY A 2 -2.74 15.73 -4.80
N ILE A 3 -3.49 14.67 -4.47
CA ILE A 3 -3.84 14.30 -3.09
C ILE A 3 -2.64 13.73 -2.33
N LEU A 4 -1.76 12.99 -3.05
CA LEU A 4 -0.61 12.35 -2.44
C LEU A 4 0.52 13.35 -2.20
N THR A 5 0.76 13.70 -0.95
CA THR A 5 1.91 14.52 -0.54
C THR A 5 3.23 13.77 -0.73
N ASP A 6 4.35 14.47 -0.70
CA ASP A 6 5.67 13.84 -0.81
C ASP A 6 5.95 12.87 0.34
N ASP A 7 5.45 13.17 1.55
CA ASP A 7 5.60 12.26 2.68
C ASP A 7 4.76 11.00 2.53
N MET A 8 3.52 11.09 2.04
CA MET A 8 2.69 9.92 1.71
C MET A 8 3.39 9.02 0.69
N LYS A 9 3.91 9.63 -0.39
CA LYS A 9 4.67 8.91 -1.42
C LYS A 9 5.93 8.26 -0.87
N ARG A 10 6.64 8.96 0.03
CA ARG A 10 7.81 8.42 0.73
C ARG A 10 7.46 7.19 1.55
N VAL A 11 6.42 7.27 2.38
CA VAL A 11 5.97 6.14 3.22
C VAL A 11 5.58 4.94 2.36
N VAL A 12 4.77 5.14 1.31
CA VAL A 12 4.40 4.04 0.39
C VAL A 12 5.63 3.41 -0.25
N ARG A 13 6.60 4.22 -0.74
CA ARG A 13 7.83 3.71 -1.37
C ARG A 13 8.73 2.95 -0.42
N GLN A 14 8.78 3.35 0.85
CA GLN A 14 9.62 2.72 1.86
C GLN A 14 9.01 1.43 2.38
N GLN A 15 7.73 1.44 2.73
CA GLN A 15 7.06 0.30 3.34
C GLN A 15 6.65 -0.77 2.32
N ARG A 16 6.25 -0.36 1.11
CA ARG A 16 5.93 -1.24 -0.03
C ARG A 16 4.83 -2.27 0.22
N MET A 17 4.30 -2.34 1.41
CA MET A 17 3.22 -3.22 1.80
C MET A 17 2.02 -2.39 2.22
N GLY A 18 0.92 -2.56 1.49
CA GLY A 18 -0.37 -2.02 1.88
C GLY A 18 -1.32 -3.13 2.31
N PHE A 19 -2.19 -2.83 3.26
CA PHE A 19 -3.29 -3.71 3.64
C PHE A 19 -4.58 -3.14 3.08
N ILE A 20 -5.11 -3.76 2.02
CA ILE A 20 -6.33 -3.29 1.37
C ILE A 20 -7.56 -3.97 1.97
N ALA A 21 -8.51 -3.16 2.40
CA ALA A 21 -9.84 -3.57 2.81
C ALA A 21 -10.82 -3.42 1.64
N THR A 22 -11.62 -4.45 1.41
CA THR A 22 -12.74 -4.50 0.47
C THR A 22 -13.93 -5.17 1.14
N VAL A 23 -15.11 -5.05 0.57
CA VAL A 23 -16.34 -5.59 1.15
C VAL A 23 -16.97 -6.58 0.17
N SER A 24 -17.30 -7.77 0.65
CA SER A 24 -18.03 -8.78 -0.12
C SER A 24 -19.51 -8.41 -0.30
N PRO A 25 -20.22 -9.01 -1.27
CA PRO A 25 -21.63 -8.70 -1.53
C PRO A 25 -22.55 -8.91 -0.33
N ASP A 26 -22.21 -9.82 0.58
CA ASP A 26 -22.91 -10.11 1.82
C ASP A 26 -22.48 -9.24 3.01
N GLY A 27 -21.63 -8.22 2.74
CA GLY A 27 -21.24 -7.21 3.72
C GLY A 27 -20.03 -7.59 4.59
N PHE A 28 -19.42 -8.77 4.42
CA PHE A 28 -18.23 -9.12 5.18
C PHE A 28 -17.00 -8.32 4.70
N PRO A 29 -16.21 -7.75 5.63
CA PRO A 29 -14.95 -7.13 5.28
C PRO A 29 -13.90 -8.19 4.89
N ASN A 30 -13.12 -7.87 3.86
CA ASN A 30 -11.95 -8.64 3.46
C ASN A 30 -10.72 -7.75 3.55
N LEU A 31 -9.72 -8.16 4.30
CA LEU A 31 -8.45 -7.46 4.44
C LEU A 31 -7.32 -8.32 3.85
N SER A 32 -6.53 -7.74 2.96
CA SER A 32 -5.50 -8.48 2.23
C SER A 32 -4.21 -7.68 2.09
N PRO A 33 -3.04 -8.25 2.42
CA PRO A 33 -1.75 -7.60 2.20
C PRO A 33 -1.42 -7.53 0.71
N LYS A 34 -0.82 -6.42 0.28
CA LYS A 34 -0.37 -6.15 -1.09
C LYS A 34 1.08 -5.68 -1.09
N GLY A 35 2.00 -6.62 -1.19
CA GLY A 35 3.45 -6.38 -1.17
C GLY A 35 3.99 -5.66 -2.41
N THR A 36 3.16 -5.45 -3.42
CA THR A 36 3.52 -4.71 -4.64
C THR A 36 2.95 -3.29 -4.66
N THR A 37 2.37 -2.82 -3.56
CA THR A 37 1.82 -1.45 -3.46
C THR A 37 2.87 -0.41 -3.80
N SER A 38 2.54 0.48 -4.75
CA SER A 38 3.46 1.48 -5.29
C SER A 38 2.73 2.77 -5.63
N VAL A 39 3.47 3.86 -5.67
CA VAL A 39 2.96 5.14 -6.17
C VAL A 39 2.96 5.12 -7.69
N TRP A 40 1.81 5.42 -8.29
CA TRP A 40 1.70 5.56 -9.74
C TRP A 40 1.90 7.01 -10.20
N ASP A 41 1.14 7.92 -9.60
CA ASP A 41 1.24 9.36 -9.84
C ASP A 41 0.82 10.17 -8.59
N ASP A 42 0.43 11.42 -8.76
CA ASP A 42 0.08 12.32 -7.66
C ASP A 42 -1.28 12.03 -7.01
N ASP A 43 -2.12 11.23 -7.67
CA ASP A 43 -3.48 10.91 -7.20
C ASP A 43 -3.76 9.40 -7.14
N ASN A 44 -2.81 8.59 -7.63
CA ASN A 44 -3.03 7.16 -7.78
C ASN A 44 -1.92 6.33 -7.14
N LEU A 45 -2.34 5.25 -6.47
CA LEU A 45 -1.49 4.11 -6.13
C LEU A 45 -1.82 2.95 -7.09
N VAL A 46 -0.95 1.95 -7.11
CA VAL A 46 -1.13 0.75 -7.93
C VAL A 46 -0.57 -0.48 -7.22
N PHE A 47 -1.16 -1.64 -7.45
CA PHE A 47 -0.54 -2.92 -7.12
C PHE A 47 -0.74 -3.97 -8.22
N ALA A 48 0.20 -4.92 -8.30
CA ALA A 48 0.06 -6.09 -9.17
C ALA A 48 -0.80 -7.16 -8.48
N ASP A 49 -1.79 -7.70 -9.19
CA ASP A 49 -2.57 -8.84 -8.69
C ASP A 49 -1.80 -10.15 -8.91
N LEU A 50 -1.21 -10.65 -7.85
CA LEU A 50 -0.42 -11.90 -7.84
C LEU A 50 -1.19 -13.09 -7.25
N GLY A 51 -2.52 -13.02 -7.22
CA GLY A 51 -3.36 -14.08 -6.69
C GLY A 51 -4.25 -13.63 -5.55
N SER A 52 -5.11 -12.65 -5.79
CA SER A 52 -6.04 -12.08 -4.81
C SER A 52 -7.51 -12.23 -5.25
N PRO A 53 -8.03 -13.46 -5.48
CA PRO A 53 -9.33 -13.66 -6.10
C PRO A 53 -10.47 -12.97 -5.32
N THR A 54 -10.48 -13.04 -4.00
CA THR A 54 -11.50 -12.40 -3.17
C THR A 54 -11.45 -10.87 -3.26
N THR A 55 -10.26 -10.27 -3.19
CA THR A 55 -10.10 -8.83 -3.36
C THR A 55 -10.63 -8.38 -4.72
N ILE A 56 -10.27 -9.11 -5.79
CA ILE A 56 -10.68 -8.77 -7.15
C ILE A 56 -12.19 -8.92 -7.34
N SER A 57 -12.80 -10.02 -6.88
CA SER A 57 -14.25 -10.20 -7.01
C SER A 57 -15.03 -9.13 -6.23
N ASN A 58 -14.55 -8.74 -5.05
CA ASN A 58 -15.16 -7.65 -4.30
C ASN A 58 -15.08 -6.33 -5.06
N LEU A 59 -13.89 -5.97 -5.58
CA LEU A 59 -13.68 -4.71 -6.31
C LEU A 59 -14.45 -4.63 -7.63
N LEU A 60 -14.75 -5.75 -8.27
CA LEU A 60 -15.61 -5.79 -9.46
C LEU A 60 -17.06 -5.41 -9.15
N ILE A 61 -17.54 -5.71 -7.95
CA ILE A 61 -18.92 -5.43 -7.50
C ILE A 61 -18.99 -4.07 -6.80
N ASN A 62 -18.04 -3.83 -5.90
CA ASN A 62 -17.93 -2.59 -5.15
C ASN A 62 -16.48 -2.05 -5.28
N PRO A 63 -16.26 -1.02 -6.09
CA PRO A 63 -14.91 -0.51 -6.36
C PRO A 63 -14.31 0.29 -5.20
N TYR A 64 -15.04 0.56 -4.14
CA TYR A 64 -14.54 1.31 -3.00
C TYR A 64 -13.60 0.47 -2.15
N PHE A 65 -12.53 1.09 -1.71
CA PHE A 65 -11.52 0.45 -0.88
C PHE A 65 -11.04 1.39 0.22
N GLU A 66 -10.42 0.80 1.22
CA GLU A 66 -9.51 1.48 2.14
C GLU A 66 -8.17 0.74 2.15
N LEU A 67 -7.07 1.48 2.08
CA LEU A 67 -5.70 0.95 2.10
C LEU A 67 -4.91 1.60 3.23
N ASN A 68 -4.29 0.80 4.09
CA ASN A 68 -3.38 1.26 5.11
C ASN A 68 -1.93 0.94 4.73
N VAL A 69 -1.05 1.93 4.88
CA VAL A 69 0.40 1.75 4.79
C VAL A 69 1.03 2.30 6.08
N LEU A 70 1.73 1.45 6.80
CA LEU A 70 2.27 1.73 8.13
C LEU A 70 3.79 1.55 8.16
N ASP A 71 4.51 2.53 8.71
CA ASP A 71 5.88 2.35 9.18
C ASP A 71 5.85 1.75 10.60
N GLY A 72 6.19 0.47 10.70
CA GLY A 72 6.15 -0.27 11.97
C GLY A 72 7.17 0.20 12.99
N PHE A 73 8.27 0.83 12.56
CA PHE A 73 9.33 1.32 13.46
C PHE A 73 8.97 2.64 14.14
N ILE A 74 8.23 3.50 13.44
CA ILE A 74 7.78 4.77 14.02
C ILE A 74 6.30 4.76 14.37
N ARG A 75 5.56 3.70 14.01
CA ARG A 75 4.13 3.55 14.28
C ARG A 75 3.28 4.72 13.79
N LYS A 76 3.63 5.20 12.61
CA LYS A 76 2.90 6.20 11.83
C LYS A 76 2.64 5.68 10.43
N GLY A 77 1.59 6.18 9.81
CA GLY A 77 1.27 5.80 8.44
C GLY A 77 0.12 6.62 7.87
N TYR A 78 -0.43 6.10 6.79
CA TYR A 78 -1.51 6.74 6.08
C TYR A 78 -2.61 5.73 5.75
N ARG A 79 -3.83 6.23 5.84
CA ARG A 79 -5.05 5.57 5.38
C ARG A 79 -5.51 6.26 4.11
N PHE A 80 -5.63 5.50 3.05
CA PHE A 80 -6.08 5.97 1.75
C PHE A 80 -7.43 5.36 1.44
N LYS A 81 -8.38 6.18 0.99
CA LYS A 81 -9.69 5.74 0.51
C LYS A 81 -9.93 6.21 -0.90
N GLY A 82 -10.69 5.45 -1.66
CA GLY A 82 -10.99 5.83 -3.02
C GLY A 82 -11.69 4.75 -3.82
N LYS A 83 -11.50 4.81 -5.14
CA LYS A 83 -12.06 3.84 -6.08
C LYS A 83 -10.95 3.09 -6.80
N ALA A 84 -11.09 1.78 -6.87
CA ALA A 84 -10.22 0.90 -7.63
C ALA A 84 -10.74 0.66 -9.04
N SER A 85 -9.83 0.53 -9.98
CA SER A 85 -10.11 0.02 -11.32
C SER A 85 -9.13 -1.08 -11.71
N LEU A 86 -9.63 -2.10 -12.41
CA LEU A 86 -8.81 -3.20 -12.88
C LEU A 86 -8.25 -2.87 -14.26
N VAL A 87 -6.94 -2.97 -14.40
CA VAL A 87 -6.19 -2.65 -15.62
C VAL A 87 -5.67 -3.97 -16.19
N THR A 88 -6.27 -4.44 -17.29
CA THR A 88 -5.99 -5.75 -17.90
C THR A 88 -5.41 -5.67 -19.31
N SER A 89 -5.50 -4.49 -19.95
CA SER A 89 -5.02 -4.28 -21.31
C SER A 89 -4.86 -2.78 -21.62
N GLY A 90 -4.35 -2.47 -22.81
CA GLY A 90 -4.19 -1.10 -23.32
C GLY A 90 -2.91 -0.43 -22.84
N LYS A 91 -2.76 0.84 -23.22
CA LYS A 91 -1.52 1.60 -22.96
C LYS A 91 -1.17 1.67 -21.47
N LEU A 92 -2.15 1.92 -20.61
CA LEU A 92 -1.91 2.01 -19.17
C LEU A 92 -1.39 0.68 -18.59
N PHE A 93 -1.94 -0.46 -19.04
CA PHE A 93 -1.45 -1.79 -18.64
C PHE A 93 0.03 -1.97 -19.02
N GLU A 94 0.40 -1.64 -20.26
CA GLU A 94 1.78 -1.79 -20.72
C GLU A 94 2.73 -0.82 -19.97
N ASP A 95 2.30 0.42 -19.73
CA ASP A 95 3.10 1.39 -18.97
C ASP A 95 3.35 0.92 -17.53
N ILE A 96 2.33 0.37 -16.86
CA ILE A 96 2.47 -0.19 -15.51
C ILE A 96 3.36 -1.43 -15.53
N LYS A 97 3.16 -2.33 -16.48
CA LYS A 97 3.98 -3.53 -16.65
C LYS A 97 5.45 -3.20 -16.85
N ILE A 98 5.77 -2.23 -17.71
CA ILE A 98 7.13 -1.74 -17.91
C ILE A 98 7.70 -1.20 -16.60
N ALA A 99 6.94 -0.41 -15.84
CA ALA A 99 7.41 0.16 -14.58
C ALA A 99 7.75 -0.93 -13.55
N TYR A 100 6.94 -1.97 -13.44
CA TYR A 100 7.23 -3.11 -12.55
C TYR A 100 8.40 -3.96 -13.04
N THR A 101 8.49 -4.26 -14.33
CA THR A 101 9.55 -5.10 -14.87
C THR A 101 10.92 -4.42 -14.90
N SER A 102 10.95 -3.11 -15.12
CA SER A 102 12.20 -2.33 -15.15
C SER A 102 12.63 -1.78 -13.79
N GLY A 103 11.71 -1.75 -12.81
CA GLY A 103 11.95 -1.05 -11.53
C GLY A 103 11.98 0.47 -11.67
N SER A 104 11.37 1.02 -12.73
CA SER A 104 11.33 2.46 -12.97
C SER A 104 10.27 3.16 -12.08
N ARG A 105 10.23 4.51 -12.11
CA ARG A 105 9.28 5.37 -11.36
C ARG A 105 9.32 5.16 -9.84
N GLY A 106 10.40 4.59 -9.27
CA GLY A 106 10.48 4.25 -7.85
C GLY A 106 9.66 3.01 -7.46
N ILE A 107 9.15 2.27 -8.43
CA ILE A 107 8.48 0.98 -8.24
C ILE A 107 9.55 -0.09 -8.09
N ARG A 108 9.39 -0.97 -7.08
CA ARG A 108 10.29 -2.11 -6.93
C ARG A 108 10.09 -3.08 -8.09
N GLN A 109 11.19 -3.47 -8.72
CA GLN A 109 11.15 -4.48 -9.76
C GLN A 109 10.47 -5.77 -9.27
N SER A 110 9.53 -6.26 -10.06
CA SER A 110 8.87 -7.55 -9.86
C SER A 110 8.85 -8.30 -11.19
N LEU A 111 9.44 -9.47 -11.19
CA LEU A 111 9.44 -10.38 -12.36
C LEU A 111 8.30 -11.40 -12.29
N LEU A 112 7.46 -11.35 -11.26
CA LEU A 112 6.31 -12.24 -11.15
C LEU A 112 5.28 -11.86 -12.22
N PRO A 113 4.87 -12.83 -13.05
CA PRO A 113 3.90 -12.57 -14.10
C PRO A 113 2.54 -12.21 -13.50
N THR A 114 1.93 -11.18 -14.04
CA THR A 114 0.53 -10.86 -13.75
C THR A 114 -0.19 -10.50 -15.04
N SER A 115 -1.45 -10.87 -15.13
CA SER A 115 -2.37 -10.45 -16.20
C SER A 115 -3.20 -9.22 -15.81
N ARG A 116 -2.98 -8.67 -14.61
CA ARG A 116 -3.84 -7.62 -14.06
C ARG A 116 -3.11 -6.75 -13.06
N TYR A 117 -3.33 -5.44 -13.17
CA TYR A 117 -2.98 -4.46 -12.15
C TYR A 117 -4.26 -3.85 -11.59
N VAL A 118 -4.20 -3.35 -10.37
CA VAL A 118 -5.28 -2.60 -9.75
C VAL A 118 -4.80 -1.18 -9.54
N LEU A 119 -5.41 -0.24 -10.24
CA LEU A 119 -5.18 1.20 -10.06
C LEU A 119 -6.11 1.70 -8.96
N LEU A 120 -5.57 2.38 -7.98
CA LEU A 120 -6.25 2.89 -6.81
C LEU A 120 -6.29 4.42 -6.89
N GLN A 121 -7.40 4.97 -7.40
CA GLN A 121 -7.63 6.41 -7.42
C GLN A 121 -7.96 6.87 -6.00
N ILE A 122 -7.08 7.69 -5.43
CA ILE A 122 -7.23 8.20 -4.06
C ILE A 122 -8.19 9.39 -4.07
N GLN A 123 -9.16 9.35 -3.17
CA GLN A 123 -10.14 10.41 -2.95
C GLN A 123 -9.97 11.08 -1.59
N GLU A 124 -9.46 10.32 -0.62
CA GLU A 124 -9.18 10.79 0.73
C GLU A 124 -7.90 10.14 1.23
N ALA A 125 -7.05 10.92 1.87
CA ALA A 125 -5.85 10.43 2.54
C ALA A 125 -5.72 11.10 3.91
N VAL A 126 -5.68 10.28 4.97
CA VAL A 126 -5.54 10.78 6.34
C VAL A 126 -4.35 10.09 7.03
N PRO A 127 -3.55 10.84 7.79
CA PRO A 127 -2.52 10.24 8.62
C PRO A 127 -3.15 9.47 9.78
N PHE A 128 -2.47 8.42 10.23
CA PHE A 128 -2.71 7.85 11.55
C PHE A 128 -1.40 7.74 12.32
N ILE A 129 -1.47 7.98 13.61
CA ILE A 129 -0.34 8.07 14.52
C ILE A 129 -0.69 7.26 15.76
N SER A 130 0.26 6.48 16.25
CA SER A 130 0.08 5.75 17.50
C SER A 130 -0.23 6.69 18.68
N HIS A 131 -1.14 6.27 19.55
CA HIS A 131 -1.41 6.98 20.80
C HIS A 131 -0.24 6.99 21.80
N ALA A 132 0.84 6.25 21.50
CA ALA A 132 2.08 6.31 22.28
C ALA A 132 2.86 7.63 22.07
N TYR A 133 2.52 8.42 21.05
CA TYR A 133 3.11 9.76 20.89
C TYR A 133 2.53 10.74 21.90
N THR A 134 3.42 11.38 22.66
CA THR A 134 3.16 12.55 23.49
C THR A 134 4.01 13.71 22.98
N PRO A 135 3.85 14.94 23.49
CA PRO A 135 4.73 16.06 23.09
C PRO A 135 6.21 15.79 23.25
N GLU A 136 6.60 14.87 24.17
CA GLU A 136 8.00 14.54 24.49
C GLU A 136 8.51 13.35 23.66
N ILE A 137 7.65 12.56 23.04
CA ILE A 137 8.01 11.37 22.27
C ILE A 137 8.19 11.71 20.80
N THR A 138 9.41 11.57 20.31
CA THR A 138 9.77 11.81 18.91
C THR A 138 9.81 10.51 18.11
N GLU A 139 9.93 10.60 16.78
CA GLU A 139 10.18 9.44 15.93
C GLU A 139 11.48 8.72 16.25
N ALA A 140 12.50 9.46 16.70
CA ALA A 140 13.77 8.86 17.14
C ALA A 140 13.55 7.94 18.35
N ASN A 141 12.79 8.39 19.35
CA ASN A 141 12.46 7.56 20.51
C ASN A 141 11.67 6.31 20.14
N MET A 142 10.73 6.43 19.19
CA MET A 142 9.99 5.27 18.69
C MET A 142 10.92 4.27 18.00
N ARG A 143 11.87 4.74 17.18
CA ARG A 143 12.86 3.86 16.54
C ARG A 143 13.77 3.19 17.56
N GLU A 144 14.27 3.92 18.55
CA GLU A 144 15.09 3.38 19.64
C GLU A 144 14.38 2.23 20.39
N GLN A 145 13.06 2.32 20.53
CA GLN A 145 12.25 1.28 21.16
C GLN A 145 12.00 0.07 20.25
N TRP A 146 11.61 0.31 18.99
CA TRP A 146 11.05 -0.74 18.14
C TRP A 146 12.07 -1.43 17.23
N VAL A 147 13.18 -0.78 16.87
CA VAL A 147 14.24 -1.42 16.06
C VAL A 147 14.85 -2.60 16.80
N PRO A 148 15.33 -2.46 18.06
CA PRO A 148 15.90 -3.59 18.79
C PRO A 148 14.90 -4.73 19.01
N TYR A 149 13.62 -4.40 19.24
CA TYR A 149 12.57 -5.40 19.38
C TYR A 149 12.44 -6.28 18.11
N TRP A 150 12.43 -5.66 16.93
CA TRP A 150 12.34 -6.41 15.67
C TRP A 150 13.61 -7.18 15.35
N GLU A 151 14.77 -6.66 15.70
CA GLU A 151 16.06 -7.35 15.58
C GLU A 151 16.09 -8.61 16.47
N GLN A 152 15.62 -8.51 17.71
CA GLN A 152 15.51 -9.65 18.61
C GLN A 152 14.61 -10.75 18.04
N ILE A 153 13.40 -10.40 17.54
CA ILE A 153 12.49 -11.38 16.93
C ILE A 153 13.13 -12.10 15.74
N GLN A 154 13.93 -11.40 14.92
CA GLN A 154 14.64 -12.03 13.80
C GLN A 154 15.67 -13.06 14.28
N THR A 155 16.37 -12.77 15.37
CA THR A 155 17.38 -13.68 15.89
C THR A 155 16.76 -14.89 16.61
N GLU A 156 15.62 -14.73 17.27
CA GLU A 156 14.90 -15.83 17.95
C GLU A 156 14.29 -16.85 16.97
N ASN A 157 14.03 -16.45 15.72
CA ASN A 157 13.42 -17.30 14.69
C ASN A 157 14.43 -17.83 13.65
N SER A 158 15.70 -17.63 13.86
CA SER A 158 16.81 -18.12 13.03
C SER A 158 17.44 -19.35 13.66
#